data_00d13c4cb9a2750bab18a77990733844
#
_entry.id   00d13c4cb9a2750bab18a77990733844
#
_cell.length_a   1.000
_cell.length_b   1.000
_cell.length_c   1.000
_cell.angle_alpha   90.00
_cell.angle_beta   90.00
_cell.angle_gamma   90.00
#
_symmetry.space_group_name_H-M   'P 1'
#
loop_
_entity.id
_entity.type
_entity.pdbx_description
1 polymer ?
#
loop_
_entity_poly.entity_id
_entity_poly.type
_entity_poly.pdbx_seq_one_letter_code
_entity_poly.pdbx_strand_id
1 'polypeptide(L)'
;MSSFPFIFLFSRSIIFRTVLAISSCQWIILWFTLELNLFSFIPLISISNTNQETEARIKYFLVQAVGSRILLTFIFLQPFFYIHRITYTPSIFILLRMFLKLGLAPLHFWFPPIISSLNWLIALVLSTWQKIIPFFILLFSNISKSFFTLIIVRAIRALIGGWGGLNQTQLRPLLAYSSIRHLGWIISALSISASISSLYFLFYLIIISSIILLFWKFNINNTSFSLKWNYRGITLLIIIFSLLSLRGLPPFIGFIPKWIVILTISPKYILILLLLILGSLINLFYYLNIINNLYFSFFRLSNLYTFSVLLNPIITTLPLLVIFLIFLAPFPIFLLYAMIILN
;
A
#
# COMPACT_ATOMS: atom_id res chain seq x y z
N MET A 1 -1.86 31.25 0.90
CA MET A 1 -1.20 31.25 -0.42
C MET A 1 0.32 31.09 -0.36
N SER A 2 1.00 31.35 0.75
CA SER A 2 2.48 31.22 0.92
C SER A 2 3.03 29.78 0.99
N SER A 3 2.19 28.78 1.13
CA SER A 3 2.63 27.37 1.24
C SER A 3 2.86 26.66 -0.12
N PHE A 4 2.41 27.22 -1.22
CA PHE A 4 2.46 26.59 -2.54
C PHE A 4 3.89 26.33 -3.06
N PRO A 5 4.83 27.31 -3.01
CA PRO A 5 6.21 27.07 -3.49
C PRO A 5 6.95 26.07 -2.61
N PHE A 6 6.67 26.02 -1.32
CA PHE A 6 7.24 25.10 -0.35
C PHE A 6 6.83 23.63 -0.65
N ILE A 7 5.54 23.36 -0.86
CA ILE A 7 5.02 22.03 -1.19
C ILE A 7 5.63 21.54 -2.49
N PHE A 8 5.71 22.41 -3.50
CA PHE A 8 6.27 22.08 -4.80
C PHE A 8 7.77 21.74 -4.73
N LEU A 9 8.54 22.49 -3.95
CA LEU A 9 9.97 22.26 -3.77
C LEU A 9 10.22 20.91 -3.08
N PHE A 10 9.49 20.60 -2.00
CA PHE A 10 9.67 19.32 -1.30
C PHE A 10 9.16 18.12 -2.09
N SER A 11 8.08 18.25 -2.84
CA SER A 11 7.61 17.18 -3.72
C SER A 11 8.61 16.87 -4.84
N ARG A 12 9.20 17.87 -5.48
CA ARG A 12 10.28 17.68 -6.47
C ARG A 12 11.52 17.04 -5.85
N SER A 13 11.90 17.47 -4.64
CA SER A 13 13.06 16.90 -3.96
C SER A 13 12.86 15.42 -3.60
N ILE A 14 11.65 14.98 -3.26
CA ILE A 14 11.32 13.57 -3.04
C ILE A 14 11.53 12.78 -4.33
N ILE A 15 11.01 13.25 -5.47
CA ILE A 15 11.16 12.57 -6.76
C ILE A 15 12.63 12.44 -7.15
N PHE A 16 13.38 13.52 -7.07
CA PHE A 16 14.80 13.52 -7.42
C PHE A 16 15.60 12.51 -6.57
N ARG A 17 15.35 12.47 -5.25
CA ARG A 17 16.04 11.56 -4.33
C ARG A 17 15.64 10.10 -4.55
N THR A 18 14.40 9.81 -4.97
CA THR A 18 14.03 8.44 -5.34
C THR A 18 14.78 7.95 -6.56
N VAL A 19 14.98 8.80 -7.57
CA VAL A 19 15.78 8.47 -8.76
C VAL A 19 17.24 8.23 -8.38
N LEU A 20 17.83 9.11 -7.55
CA LEU A 20 19.20 8.93 -7.04
C LEU A 20 19.36 7.64 -6.23
N ALA A 21 18.37 7.28 -5.41
CA ALA A 21 18.43 6.04 -4.63
C ALA A 21 18.42 4.79 -5.53
N ILE A 22 17.62 4.81 -6.60
CA ILE A 22 17.50 3.67 -7.52
C ILE A 22 18.77 3.53 -8.39
N SER A 23 19.42 4.65 -8.76
CA SER A 23 20.65 4.63 -9.56
C SER A 23 21.90 4.31 -8.74
N SER A 24 21.85 4.39 -7.42
CA SER A 24 23.04 4.20 -6.57
C SER A 24 23.32 2.71 -6.32
N CYS A 25 24.59 2.30 -6.54
CA CYS A 25 25.08 0.97 -6.22
C CYS A 25 25.75 0.89 -4.84
N GLN A 26 26.15 2.02 -4.27
CA GLN A 26 26.86 2.07 -2.98
C GLN A 26 25.92 2.21 -1.81
N TRP A 27 26.11 1.42 -0.74
CA TRP A 27 25.27 1.44 0.45
C TRP A 27 25.27 2.79 1.19
N ILE A 28 26.41 3.49 1.21
CA ILE A 28 26.53 4.82 1.84
C ILE A 28 25.66 5.85 1.11
N ILE A 29 25.73 5.88 -0.24
CA ILE A 29 24.91 6.79 -1.04
C ILE A 29 23.42 6.46 -0.86
N LEU A 30 23.09 5.18 -0.83
CA LEU A 30 21.73 4.68 -0.57
C LEU A 30 21.23 5.14 0.80
N TRP A 31 22.05 5.04 1.84
CA TRP A 31 21.71 5.54 3.17
C TRP A 31 21.47 7.05 3.14
N PHE A 32 22.38 7.82 2.54
CA PHE A 32 22.26 9.28 2.44
C PHE A 32 21.01 9.72 1.70
N THR A 33 20.68 9.12 0.57
CA THR A 33 19.47 9.43 -0.20
C THR A 33 18.19 9.10 0.57
N LEU A 34 18.17 8.03 1.36
CA LEU A 34 17.06 7.66 2.21
C LEU A 34 16.85 8.63 3.37
N GLU A 35 17.93 9.18 3.95
CA GLU A 35 17.86 10.23 4.97
C GLU A 35 17.34 11.54 4.40
N LEU A 36 17.88 11.96 3.28
CA LEU A 36 17.41 13.16 2.61
C LEU A 36 15.92 13.04 2.20
N ASN A 37 15.45 11.87 1.82
CA ASN A 37 14.04 11.62 1.52
C ASN A 37 13.18 11.79 2.78
N LEU A 38 13.65 11.33 3.94
CA LEU A 38 12.99 11.53 5.23
C LEU A 38 12.86 13.03 5.53
N PHE A 39 13.96 13.80 5.46
CA PHE A 39 13.93 15.25 5.71
C PHE A 39 13.03 16.03 4.76
N SER A 40 12.84 15.56 3.52
CA SER A 40 11.91 16.19 2.59
C SER A 40 10.45 15.84 2.85
N PHE A 41 10.17 14.68 3.41
CA PHE A 41 8.79 14.25 3.68
C PHE A 41 8.23 14.83 4.99
N ILE A 42 9.07 15.05 5.99
CA ILE A 42 8.67 15.62 7.30
C ILE A 42 7.90 16.95 7.16
N PRO A 43 8.39 17.95 6.39
CA PRO A 43 7.66 19.21 6.21
C PRO A 43 6.32 19.04 5.51
N LEU A 44 6.18 18.05 4.62
CA LEU A 44 4.92 17.77 3.95
C LEU A 44 3.85 17.24 4.90
N ILE A 45 4.24 16.54 5.97
CA ILE A 45 3.30 16.04 6.98
C ILE A 45 2.64 17.20 7.74
N SER A 46 3.31 18.31 7.95
CA SER A 46 2.86 19.41 8.81
C SER A 46 2.22 20.58 8.05
N ILE A 47 1.60 20.33 6.90
CA ILE A 47 1.01 21.40 6.07
C ILE A 47 -0.16 22.10 6.77
N SER A 48 -1.02 21.38 7.49
CA SER A 48 -2.18 21.96 8.18
C SER A 48 -1.92 22.38 9.63
N ASN A 49 -0.71 22.12 10.18
CA ASN A 49 -0.29 22.48 11.53
C ASN A 49 -1.25 22.05 12.66
N THR A 50 -1.98 20.95 12.47
CA THR A 50 -2.81 20.37 13.52
C THR A 50 -1.97 19.58 14.53
N ASN A 51 -2.43 19.50 15.79
CA ASN A 51 -1.73 18.72 16.82
C ASN A 51 -1.56 17.24 16.41
N GLN A 52 -2.53 16.67 15.70
CA GLN A 52 -2.46 15.30 15.20
C GLN A 52 -1.37 15.11 14.13
N GLU A 53 -1.18 16.08 13.23
CA GLU A 53 -0.11 16.05 12.22
C GLU A 53 1.27 16.22 12.84
N THR A 54 1.41 17.08 13.88
CA THR A 54 2.69 17.23 14.59
C THR A 54 3.09 15.95 15.32
N GLU A 55 2.14 15.26 15.94
CA GLU A 55 2.37 13.96 16.56
C GLU A 55 2.77 12.89 15.52
N ALA A 56 2.07 12.84 14.39
CA ALA A 56 2.40 11.95 13.28
C ALA A 56 3.81 12.20 12.73
N ARG A 57 4.22 13.46 12.60
CA ARG A 57 5.54 13.87 12.18
C ARG A 57 6.63 13.34 13.11
N ILE A 58 6.44 13.48 14.41
CA ILE A 58 7.39 13.00 15.43
C ILE A 58 7.48 11.47 15.38
N LYS A 59 6.34 10.76 15.35
CA LYS A 59 6.30 9.30 15.24
C LYS A 59 7.01 8.80 13.98
N TYR A 60 6.74 9.44 12.84
CA TYR A 60 7.40 9.09 11.58
C TYR A 60 8.91 9.30 11.64
N PHE A 61 9.35 10.45 12.14
CA PHE A 61 10.77 10.77 12.28
C PHE A 61 11.50 9.74 13.16
N LEU A 62 10.98 9.46 14.35
CA LEU A 62 11.61 8.52 15.29
C LEU A 62 11.78 7.13 14.68
N VAL A 63 10.74 6.59 14.07
CA VAL A 63 10.81 5.24 13.48
C VAL A 63 11.77 5.18 12.29
N GLN A 64 11.73 6.19 11.43
CA GLN A 64 12.62 6.23 10.27
C GLN A 64 14.08 6.47 10.67
N ALA A 65 14.34 7.26 11.71
CA ALA A 65 15.67 7.47 12.27
C ALA A 65 16.25 6.18 12.90
N VAL A 66 15.43 5.40 13.60
CA VAL A 66 15.86 4.07 14.07
C VAL A 66 16.21 3.17 12.88
N GLY A 67 15.38 3.16 11.85
CA GLY A 67 15.66 2.39 10.64
C GLY A 67 16.96 2.80 9.95
N SER A 68 17.29 4.09 9.91
CA SER A 68 18.53 4.57 9.29
C SER A 68 19.78 4.20 10.10
N ARG A 69 19.68 4.25 11.42
CA ARG A 69 20.77 3.78 12.30
C ARG A 69 21.08 2.29 12.09
N ILE A 70 20.08 1.44 11.95
CA ILE A 70 20.24 0.02 11.65
C ILE A 70 21.00 -0.19 10.33
N LEU A 71 20.78 0.63 9.30
CA LEU A 71 21.55 0.49 8.06
C LEU A 71 22.98 1.01 8.23
N LEU A 72 23.20 2.09 8.96
CA LEU A 72 24.55 2.55 9.27
C LEU A 72 25.35 1.48 9.99
N THR A 73 24.80 0.85 11.02
CA THR A 73 25.49 -0.25 11.72
C THR A 73 25.82 -1.40 10.78
N PHE A 74 24.91 -1.73 9.84
CA PHE A 74 25.18 -2.71 8.80
C PHE A 74 26.39 -2.30 7.92
N ILE A 75 26.43 -1.05 7.44
CA ILE A 75 27.50 -0.56 6.56
C ILE A 75 28.86 -0.64 7.26
N PHE A 76 28.95 -0.25 8.53
CA PHE A 76 30.19 -0.31 9.29
C PHE A 76 30.62 -1.74 9.64
N LEU A 77 29.67 -2.66 9.85
CA LEU A 77 29.97 -4.06 10.15
C LEU A 77 30.20 -4.92 8.89
N GLN A 78 29.87 -4.41 7.71
CA GLN A 78 30.02 -5.16 6.46
C GLN A 78 31.43 -5.71 6.22
N PRO A 79 32.55 -4.96 6.39
CA PRO A 79 33.89 -5.50 6.22
C PRO A 79 34.21 -6.60 7.23
N PHE A 80 33.76 -6.48 8.48
CA PHE A 80 33.92 -7.51 9.50
C PHE A 80 33.22 -8.82 9.11
N PHE A 81 31.98 -8.75 8.64
CA PHE A 81 31.25 -9.93 8.19
C PHE A 81 31.91 -10.60 6.97
N TYR A 82 32.51 -9.81 6.09
CA TYR A 82 33.24 -10.33 4.94
C TYR A 82 34.48 -11.10 5.36
N ILE A 83 35.28 -10.56 6.30
CA ILE A 83 36.50 -11.20 6.83
C ILE A 83 36.15 -12.53 7.51
N HIS A 84 35.11 -12.57 8.31
CA HIS A 84 34.69 -13.76 9.06
C HIS A 84 33.79 -14.71 8.27
N ARG A 85 33.55 -14.47 6.96
CA ARG A 85 32.69 -15.27 6.09
C ARG A 85 31.28 -15.48 6.65
N ILE A 86 30.76 -14.54 7.46
CA ILE A 86 29.42 -14.61 8.04
C ILE A 86 28.42 -14.06 7.01
N THR A 87 27.69 -14.93 6.31
CA THR A 87 26.82 -14.54 5.20
C THR A 87 25.40 -14.15 5.62
N TYR A 88 24.93 -14.61 6.80
CA TYR A 88 23.53 -14.49 7.20
C TYR A 88 23.21 -13.22 8.00
N THR A 89 24.10 -12.78 8.86
CA THR A 89 23.86 -11.63 9.74
C THR A 89 23.65 -10.31 8.99
N PRO A 90 24.43 -9.96 7.94
CA PRO A 90 24.25 -8.72 7.21
C PRO A 90 22.87 -8.65 6.55
N SER A 91 22.34 -9.77 6.09
CA SER A 91 21.04 -9.83 5.47
C SER A 91 19.89 -9.51 6.43
N ILE A 92 20.01 -9.87 7.71
CA ILE A 92 19.00 -9.59 8.73
C ILE A 92 18.89 -8.09 9.01
N PHE A 93 20.01 -7.37 9.09
CA PHE A 93 19.99 -5.90 9.31
C PHE A 93 19.28 -5.16 8.17
N ILE A 94 19.56 -5.54 6.92
CA ILE A 94 18.89 -4.94 5.77
C ILE A 94 17.38 -5.24 5.81
N LEU A 95 16.99 -6.49 6.11
CA LEU A 95 15.60 -6.88 6.21
C LEU A 95 14.86 -6.13 7.32
N LEU A 96 15.41 -6.05 8.52
CA LEU A 96 14.82 -5.32 9.65
C LEU A 96 14.57 -3.85 9.27
N ARG A 97 15.57 -3.21 8.65
CA ARG A 97 15.42 -1.84 8.18
C ARG A 97 14.29 -1.68 7.15
N MET A 98 14.28 -2.55 6.12
CA MET A 98 13.26 -2.46 5.09
C MET A 98 11.86 -2.72 5.65
N PHE A 99 11.74 -3.60 6.64
CA PHE A 99 10.50 -3.85 7.34
C PHE A 99 10.02 -2.63 8.14
N LEU A 100 10.92 -1.94 8.82
CA LEU A 100 10.61 -0.67 9.48
C LEU A 100 10.13 0.37 8.47
N LYS A 101 10.86 0.57 7.37
CA LYS A 101 10.51 1.60 6.36
C LYS A 101 9.21 1.31 5.63
N LEU A 102 8.93 0.06 5.29
CA LEU A 102 7.69 -0.35 4.63
C LEU A 102 6.49 -0.41 5.58
N GLY A 103 6.72 -0.37 6.89
CA GLY A 103 5.66 -0.59 7.88
C GLY A 103 5.14 -2.02 7.86
N LEU A 104 6.04 -3.00 7.74
CA LEU A 104 5.67 -4.41 7.69
C LEU A 104 5.57 -5.01 9.10
N ALA A 105 4.60 -5.90 9.30
CA ALA A 105 4.56 -6.67 10.53
C ALA A 105 5.83 -7.54 10.71
N PRO A 106 6.43 -7.62 11.92
CA PRO A 106 5.87 -7.11 13.19
C PRO A 106 6.07 -5.61 13.44
N LEU A 107 6.89 -4.90 12.69
CA LEU A 107 7.30 -3.51 12.92
C LEU A 107 6.32 -2.47 12.30
N HIS A 108 5.03 -2.80 12.24
CA HIS A 108 4.00 -2.01 11.54
C HIS A 108 3.27 -0.99 12.42
N PHE A 109 3.47 -1.00 13.75
CA PHE A 109 2.65 -0.24 14.71
C PHE A 109 2.61 1.27 14.47
N TRP A 110 3.60 1.83 13.81
CA TRP A 110 3.67 3.25 13.49
C TRP A 110 2.79 3.67 12.29
N PHE A 111 2.54 2.75 11.34
CA PHE A 111 1.95 3.07 10.05
C PHE A 111 0.46 3.42 10.11
N PRO A 112 -0.44 2.64 10.80
CA PRO A 112 -1.85 2.98 10.90
C PRO A 112 -2.13 4.31 11.64
N PRO A 113 -1.52 4.60 12.82
CA PRO A 113 -1.80 5.85 13.52
C PRO A 113 -1.27 7.08 12.78
N ILE A 114 -0.18 6.97 12.02
CA ILE A 114 0.28 8.08 11.19
C ILE A 114 -0.69 8.33 10.05
N ILE A 115 -1.11 7.30 9.31
CA ILE A 115 -2.06 7.49 8.20
C ILE A 115 -3.40 8.06 8.67
N SER A 116 -3.86 7.71 9.86
CA SER A 116 -5.13 8.24 10.41
C SER A 116 -5.13 9.75 10.58
N SER A 117 -4.00 10.33 10.94
CA SER A 117 -3.83 11.77 11.19
C SER A 117 -3.47 12.58 9.95
N LEU A 118 -3.01 11.94 8.86
CA LEU A 118 -2.58 12.64 7.63
C LEU A 118 -3.76 13.02 6.74
N ASN A 119 -3.57 14.11 5.97
CA ASN A 119 -4.44 14.44 4.85
C ASN A 119 -4.35 13.37 3.74
N TRP A 120 -5.43 13.19 2.95
CA TRP A 120 -5.50 12.14 1.93
C TRP A 120 -4.37 12.18 0.91
N LEU A 121 -3.94 13.36 0.46
CA LEU A 121 -2.83 13.50 -0.51
C LEU A 121 -1.48 13.07 0.09
N ILE A 122 -1.22 13.42 1.34
CA ILE A 122 0.00 13.01 2.03
C ILE A 122 -0.04 11.51 2.35
N ALA A 123 -1.21 10.99 2.74
CA ALA A 123 -1.43 9.55 2.92
C ALA A 123 -1.21 8.76 1.61
N LEU A 124 -1.54 9.34 0.45
CA LEU A 124 -1.22 8.77 -0.85
C LEU A 124 0.30 8.68 -1.03
N VAL A 125 1.04 9.76 -0.83
CA VAL A 125 2.52 9.75 -0.97
C VAL A 125 3.15 8.72 -0.02
N LEU A 126 2.68 8.64 1.23
CA LEU A 126 3.20 7.68 2.21
C LEU A 126 2.89 6.23 1.82
N SER A 127 1.69 5.95 1.31
CA SER A 127 1.26 4.58 0.97
C SER A 127 1.80 4.08 -0.37
N THR A 128 2.23 4.97 -1.27
CA THR A 128 2.73 4.65 -2.62
C THR A 128 4.20 5.00 -2.78
N TRP A 129 4.53 6.29 -2.82
CA TRP A 129 5.86 6.79 -3.20
C TRP A 129 6.96 6.38 -2.22
N GLN A 130 6.71 6.53 -0.92
CA GLN A 130 7.68 6.19 0.13
C GLN A 130 8.01 4.69 0.21
N LYS A 131 7.21 3.84 -0.42
CA LYS A 131 7.44 2.39 -0.49
C LYS A 131 8.32 1.97 -1.67
N ILE A 132 8.52 2.82 -2.66
CA ILE A 132 9.27 2.49 -3.88
C ILE A 132 10.72 2.14 -3.53
N ILE A 133 11.45 3.02 -2.87
CA ILE A 133 12.88 2.80 -2.57
C ILE A 133 13.10 1.52 -1.72
N PRO A 134 12.41 1.32 -0.57
CA PRO A 134 12.61 0.12 0.22
C PRO A 134 12.25 -1.18 -0.54
N PHE A 135 11.26 -1.12 -1.41
CA PHE A 135 10.88 -2.25 -2.24
C PHE A 135 11.96 -2.59 -3.27
N PHE A 136 12.52 -1.59 -3.97
CA PHE A 136 13.62 -1.79 -4.92
C PHE A 136 14.87 -2.36 -4.23
N ILE A 137 15.21 -1.88 -3.04
CA ILE A 137 16.33 -2.44 -2.28
C ILE A 137 16.09 -3.92 -1.97
N LEU A 138 14.85 -4.31 -1.62
CA LEU A 138 14.52 -5.72 -1.40
C LEU A 138 14.59 -6.56 -2.68
N LEU A 139 14.24 -6.00 -3.84
CA LEU A 139 14.35 -6.67 -5.13
C LEU A 139 15.81 -6.99 -5.50
N PHE A 140 16.69 -6.00 -5.36
CA PHE A 140 18.11 -6.14 -5.75
C PHE A 140 18.96 -6.86 -4.70
N SER A 141 18.58 -6.81 -3.43
CA SER A 141 19.22 -7.61 -2.42
C SER A 141 18.81 -9.07 -2.58
N ASN A 142 19.71 -9.94 -2.99
CA ASN A 142 19.48 -11.40 -3.15
C ASN A 142 19.12 -12.12 -1.83
N ILE A 143 18.77 -11.37 -0.79
CA ILE A 143 18.45 -11.80 0.57
C ILE A 143 17.15 -12.62 0.63
N SER A 144 16.26 -12.42 -0.35
CA SER A 144 14.93 -13.01 -0.35
C SER A 144 14.89 -14.52 -0.57
N LYS A 145 15.93 -15.11 -1.16
CA LYS A 145 15.95 -16.51 -1.57
C LYS A 145 16.31 -17.52 -0.45
N SER A 146 16.90 -17.07 0.65
CA SER A 146 17.63 -17.97 1.57
C SER A 146 16.99 -18.25 2.93
N PHE A 147 15.80 -17.69 3.27
CA PHE A 147 15.35 -17.77 4.66
C PHE A 147 13.98 -18.40 4.88
N PHE A 148 13.99 -19.59 5.47
CA PHE A 148 12.83 -20.26 6.06
C PHE A 148 12.12 -19.39 7.12
N THR A 149 12.88 -18.60 7.89
CA THR A 149 12.34 -17.64 8.87
C THR A 149 11.49 -16.53 8.23
N LEU A 150 11.82 -16.11 7.01
CA LEU A 150 11.00 -15.16 6.25
C LEU A 150 9.63 -15.74 5.86
N ILE A 151 9.52 -17.04 5.74
CA ILE A 151 8.28 -17.75 5.42
C ILE A 151 7.23 -17.52 6.52
N ILE A 152 7.59 -17.75 7.78
CA ILE A 152 6.71 -17.56 8.94
C ILE A 152 6.32 -16.10 9.08
N VAL A 153 7.29 -15.20 8.97
CA VAL A 153 7.04 -13.75 9.07
C VAL A 153 6.11 -13.24 7.95
N ARG A 154 6.15 -13.84 6.75
CA ARG A 154 5.24 -13.52 5.63
C ARG A 154 3.80 -13.87 5.93
N ALA A 155 3.58 -15.06 6.46
CA ALA A 155 2.26 -15.55 6.83
C ALA A 155 1.65 -14.72 7.97
N ILE A 156 2.41 -14.41 9.00
CA ILE A 156 1.99 -13.58 10.12
C ILE A 156 1.56 -12.19 9.64
N ARG A 157 2.22 -11.61 8.64
CA ARG A 157 1.85 -10.28 8.09
C ARG A 157 0.47 -10.27 7.45
N ALA A 158 0.11 -11.30 6.73
CA ALA A 158 -1.21 -11.40 6.11
C ALA A 158 -2.31 -11.46 7.16
N LEU A 159 -2.08 -12.20 8.26
CA LEU A 159 -3.02 -12.30 9.36
C LEU A 159 -3.13 -11.00 10.15
N ILE A 160 -2.01 -10.36 10.51
CA ILE A 160 -2.02 -9.08 11.23
C ILE A 160 -2.70 -7.98 10.40
N GLY A 161 -2.41 -7.90 9.10
CA GLY A 161 -3.07 -6.96 8.20
C GLY A 161 -4.57 -7.22 8.05
N GLY A 162 -5.02 -8.47 8.16
CA GLY A 162 -6.43 -8.83 8.19
C GLY A 162 -7.10 -8.44 9.52
N TRP A 163 -6.52 -8.87 10.63
CA TRP A 163 -7.11 -8.72 11.96
C TRP A 163 -7.13 -7.26 12.44
N GLY A 164 -6.04 -6.52 12.21
CA GLY A 164 -5.96 -5.11 12.61
C GLY A 164 -6.99 -4.20 11.94
N GLY A 165 -7.54 -4.61 10.79
CA GLY A 165 -8.59 -3.87 10.09
C GLY A 165 -10.00 -4.06 10.64
N LEU A 166 -10.28 -5.14 11.40
CA LEU A 166 -11.64 -5.50 11.83
C LEU A 166 -12.32 -4.42 12.69
N ASN A 167 -11.58 -3.80 13.62
CA ASN A 167 -12.14 -2.86 14.60
C ASN A 167 -11.97 -1.39 14.17
N GLN A 168 -11.59 -1.11 12.91
CA GLN A 168 -11.36 0.24 12.45
C GLN A 168 -12.65 0.90 11.97
N THR A 169 -12.99 2.05 12.57
CA THR A 169 -14.14 2.89 12.17
C THR A 169 -13.76 3.98 11.17
N GLN A 170 -12.47 4.26 10.99
CA GLN A 170 -11.95 5.22 10.03
C GLN A 170 -11.39 4.51 8.80
N LEU A 171 -11.58 5.11 7.62
CA LEU A 171 -11.11 4.53 6.35
C LEU A 171 -9.59 4.61 6.17
N ARG A 172 -8.93 5.65 6.69
CA ARG A 172 -7.48 5.81 6.56
C ARG A 172 -6.69 4.68 7.24
N PRO A 173 -6.87 4.37 8.54
CA PRO A 173 -6.18 3.23 9.15
C PRO A 173 -6.59 1.89 8.53
N LEU A 174 -7.83 1.75 8.05
CA LEU A 174 -8.28 0.56 7.34
C LEU A 174 -7.48 0.34 6.04
N LEU A 175 -7.24 1.40 5.25
CA LEU A 175 -6.35 1.33 4.08
C LEU A 175 -4.90 1.02 4.48
N ALA A 176 -4.44 1.50 5.65
CA ALA A 176 -3.12 1.14 6.16
C ALA A 176 -3.00 -0.37 6.40
N TYR A 177 -3.94 -1.00 7.10
CA TYR A 177 -3.93 -2.44 7.33
C TYR A 177 -4.06 -3.25 6.04
N SER A 178 -4.88 -2.78 5.09
CA SER A 178 -4.95 -3.41 3.77
C SER A 178 -3.61 -3.35 3.03
N SER A 179 -2.87 -2.24 3.14
CA SER A 179 -1.55 -2.10 2.53
C SER A 179 -0.51 -3.02 3.16
N ILE A 180 -0.53 -3.21 4.50
CA ILE A 180 0.34 -4.18 5.20
C ILE A 180 0.11 -5.59 4.66
N ARG A 181 -1.15 -5.96 4.46
CA ARG A 181 -1.51 -7.26 3.89
C ARG A 181 -1.02 -7.42 2.45
N HIS A 182 -1.22 -6.41 1.58
CA HIS A 182 -0.72 -6.47 0.20
C HIS A 182 0.79 -6.60 0.15
N LEU A 183 1.51 -5.90 1.02
CA LEU A 183 2.95 -6.07 1.15
C LEU A 183 3.33 -7.50 1.61
N GLY A 184 2.49 -8.16 2.41
CA GLY A 184 2.67 -9.59 2.73
C GLY A 184 2.65 -10.48 1.49
N TRP A 185 1.70 -10.28 0.57
CA TRP A 185 1.63 -10.97 -0.72
C TRP A 185 2.82 -10.63 -1.63
N ILE A 186 3.21 -9.35 -1.72
CA ILE A 186 4.35 -8.90 -2.54
C ILE A 186 5.65 -9.56 -2.09
N ILE A 187 5.90 -9.62 -0.77
CA ILE A 187 7.13 -10.23 -0.23
C ILE A 187 7.09 -11.76 -0.36
N SER A 188 5.91 -12.38 -0.29
CA SER A 188 5.81 -13.82 -0.59
C SER A 188 6.12 -14.10 -2.07
N ALA A 189 5.66 -13.26 -2.99
CA ALA A 189 6.03 -13.34 -4.40
C ALA A 189 7.53 -13.13 -4.63
N LEU A 190 8.15 -12.21 -3.89
CA LEU A 190 9.59 -11.91 -3.99
C LEU A 190 10.48 -13.14 -3.71
N SER A 191 10.03 -14.06 -2.87
CA SER A 191 10.79 -15.29 -2.60
C SER A 191 10.86 -16.25 -3.77
N ILE A 192 9.97 -16.09 -4.73
CA ILE A 192 9.89 -16.97 -5.91
C ILE A 192 10.58 -16.29 -7.08
N SER A 193 10.14 -15.07 -7.42
CA SER A 193 10.68 -14.30 -8.53
C SER A 193 10.54 -12.79 -8.30
N ALA A 194 11.57 -12.05 -8.69
CA ALA A 194 11.56 -10.60 -8.63
C ALA A 194 10.53 -10.00 -9.61
N SER A 195 10.34 -10.62 -10.77
CA SER A 195 9.39 -10.18 -11.81
C SER A 195 7.93 -10.23 -11.34
N ILE A 196 7.50 -11.31 -10.70
CA ILE A 196 6.14 -11.44 -10.18
C ILE A 196 5.90 -10.45 -9.04
N SER A 197 6.88 -10.24 -8.15
CA SER A 197 6.76 -9.28 -7.07
C SER A 197 6.69 -7.84 -7.56
N SER A 198 7.48 -7.46 -8.58
CA SER A 198 7.43 -6.12 -9.18
C SER A 198 6.12 -5.87 -9.90
N LEU A 199 5.60 -6.86 -10.61
CA LEU A 199 4.28 -6.81 -11.24
C LEU A 199 3.17 -6.62 -10.20
N TYR A 200 3.19 -7.39 -9.10
CA TYR A 200 2.21 -7.22 -8.02
C TYR A 200 2.30 -5.83 -7.39
N PHE A 201 3.51 -5.32 -7.18
CA PHE A 201 3.72 -3.99 -6.61
C PHE A 201 3.15 -2.89 -7.51
N LEU A 202 3.30 -2.97 -8.82
CA LEU A 202 2.70 -2.04 -9.77
C LEU A 202 1.17 -2.04 -9.71
N PHE A 203 0.52 -3.22 -9.70
CA PHE A 203 -0.93 -3.30 -9.50
C PHE A 203 -1.38 -2.69 -8.17
N TYR A 204 -0.64 -2.96 -7.09
CA TYR A 204 -0.90 -2.37 -5.79
C TYR A 204 -0.86 -0.83 -5.84
N LEU A 205 0.16 -0.24 -6.48
CA LEU A 205 0.29 1.21 -6.61
C LEU A 205 -0.89 1.83 -7.36
N ILE A 206 -1.33 1.21 -8.45
CA ILE A 206 -2.47 1.69 -9.25
C ILE A 206 -3.76 1.63 -8.44
N ILE A 207 -4.04 0.51 -7.77
CA ILE A 207 -5.28 0.32 -7.02
C ILE A 207 -5.34 1.26 -5.81
N ILE A 208 -4.27 1.37 -5.01
CA ILE A 208 -4.28 2.20 -3.80
C ILE A 208 -4.35 3.68 -4.15
N SER A 209 -3.66 4.13 -5.21
CA SER A 209 -3.70 5.53 -5.63
C SER A 209 -5.09 5.94 -6.11
N SER A 210 -5.76 5.11 -6.89
CA SER A 210 -7.12 5.38 -7.37
C SER A 210 -8.12 5.50 -6.22
N ILE A 211 -8.06 4.62 -5.21
CA ILE A 211 -8.96 4.64 -4.05
C ILE A 211 -8.72 5.88 -3.19
N ILE A 212 -7.46 6.21 -2.90
CA ILE A 212 -7.13 7.39 -2.09
C ILE A 212 -7.57 8.68 -2.79
N LEU A 213 -7.39 8.79 -4.11
CA LEU A 213 -7.85 9.93 -4.88
C LEU A 213 -9.39 10.05 -4.89
N LEU A 214 -10.11 8.92 -4.94
CA LEU A 214 -11.57 8.92 -4.81
C LEU A 214 -11.99 9.42 -3.41
N PHE A 215 -11.39 8.92 -2.35
CA PHE A 215 -11.72 9.34 -0.98
C PHE A 215 -11.35 10.79 -0.72
N TRP A 216 -10.25 11.28 -1.28
CA TRP A 216 -9.88 12.70 -1.24
C TRP A 216 -10.92 13.57 -1.94
N LYS A 217 -11.31 13.22 -3.17
CA LYS A 217 -12.30 13.97 -3.95
C LYS A 217 -13.66 14.06 -3.26
N PHE A 218 -14.07 12.99 -2.59
CA PHE A 218 -15.36 12.92 -1.92
C PHE A 218 -15.32 13.22 -0.42
N ASN A 219 -14.14 13.55 0.14
CA ASN A 219 -13.92 13.84 1.57
C ASN A 219 -14.48 12.76 2.52
N ILE A 220 -14.31 11.49 2.17
CA ILE A 220 -14.83 10.35 2.93
C ILE A 220 -13.82 9.95 4.01
N ASN A 221 -14.15 10.07 5.29
CA ASN A 221 -13.24 9.76 6.38
C ASN A 221 -13.65 8.51 7.19
N ASN A 222 -14.94 8.26 7.40
CA ASN A 222 -15.46 7.22 8.27
C ASN A 222 -16.14 6.08 7.51
N THR A 223 -16.17 4.90 8.11
CA THR A 223 -16.85 3.70 7.57
C THR A 223 -18.37 3.78 7.70
N SER A 224 -18.88 4.51 8.70
CA SER A 224 -20.31 4.79 8.93
C SER A 224 -20.77 6.03 8.15
N PHE A 225 -20.41 6.09 6.91
CA PHE A 225 -20.60 7.27 6.09
C PHE A 225 -22.08 7.42 5.69
N SER A 226 -22.75 8.46 6.18
CA SER A 226 -23.97 8.98 5.56
C SER A 226 -23.55 9.85 4.39
N LEU A 227 -23.80 9.38 3.18
CA LEU A 227 -23.54 10.15 1.95
C LEU A 227 -24.30 11.48 2.05
N LYS A 228 -23.58 12.60 2.09
CA LYS A 228 -24.21 13.91 1.89
C LYS A 228 -24.90 13.88 0.53
N TRP A 229 -26.08 14.44 0.45
CA TRP A 229 -27.07 14.46 -0.62
C TRP A 229 -26.58 14.61 -2.09
N ASN A 230 -25.29 14.92 -2.30
CA ASN A 230 -24.71 15.22 -3.60
C ASN A 230 -24.07 14.03 -4.32
N TYR A 231 -24.04 12.82 -3.72
CA TYR A 231 -23.39 11.68 -4.37
C TYR A 231 -24.41 10.87 -5.15
N ARG A 232 -24.25 10.86 -6.47
CA ARG A 232 -25.09 10.12 -7.41
C ARG A 232 -24.79 8.63 -7.33
N GLY A 233 -25.76 7.78 -7.71
CA GLY A 233 -25.60 6.33 -7.69
C GLY A 233 -24.36 5.82 -8.41
N ILE A 234 -23.95 6.48 -9.51
CA ILE A 234 -22.74 6.15 -10.28
C ILE A 234 -21.46 6.31 -9.43
N THR A 235 -21.33 7.39 -8.64
CA THR A 235 -20.14 7.61 -7.82
C THR A 235 -20.02 6.58 -6.70
N LEU A 236 -21.14 6.18 -6.14
CA LEU A 236 -21.21 5.12 -5.14
C LEU A 236 -20.77 3.78 -5.74
N LEU A 237 -21.27 3.44 -6.93
CA LEU A 237 -20.85 2.23 -7.64
C LEU A 237 -19.34 2.22 -7.90
N ILE A 238 -18.75 3.34 -8.32
CA ILE A 238 -17.30 3.47 -8.54
C ILE A 238 -16.51 3.21 -7.24
N ILE A 239 -16.97 3.76 -6.11
CA ILE A 239 -16.35 3.52 -4.80
C ILE A 239 -16.46 2.04 -4.41
N ILE A 240 -17.63 1.43 -4.55
CA ILE A 240 -17.85 0.01 -4.28
C ILE A 240 -16.92 -0.85 -5.13
N PHE A 241 -16.87 -0.63 -6.44
CA PHE A 241 -16.02 -1.40 -7.35
C PHE A 241 -14.53 -1.21 -7.07
N SER A 242 -14.10 0.01 -6.72
CA SER A 242 -12.71 0.25 -6.33
C SER A 242 -12.34 -0.48 -5.04
N LEU A 243 -13.22 -0.54 -4.05
CA LEU A 243 -13.05 -1.33 -2.83
C LEU A 243 -13.04 -2.85 -3.12
N LEU A 244 -13.86 -3.33 -4.04
CA LEU A 244 -13.86 -4.73 -4.47
C LEU A 244 -12.58 -5.10 -5.23
N SER A 245 -12.03 -4.18 -6.02
CA SER A 245 -10.75 -4.38 -6.71
C SER A 245 -9.58 -4.46 -5.72
N LEU A 246 -9.55 -3.64 -4.69
CA LEU A 246 -8.54 -3.71 -3.63
C LEU A 246 -8.58 -5.05 -2.88
N ARG A 247 -9.75 -5.67 -2.76
CA ARG A 247 -9.88 -7.02 -2.22
C ARG A 247 -9.27 -8.09 -3.10
N GLY A 248 -9.29 -7.86 -4.41
CA GLY A 248 -8.93 -8.85 -5.40
C GLY A 248 -9.97 -9.96 -5.50
N LEU A 249 -11.24 -9.57 -5.65
CA LEU A 249 -12.29 -10.50 -6.07
C LEU A 249 -12.30 -10.61 -7.61
N PRO A 250 -12.52 -11.80 -8.19
CA PRO A 250 -12.85 -11.89 -9.60
C PRO A 250 -14.21 -11.16 -9.81
N PRO A 251 -14.39 -10.33 -10.80
CA PRO A 251 -13.63 -10.09 -12.03
C PRO A 251 -12.66 -8.88 -12.01
N PHE A 252 -12.29 -8.34 -10.86
CA PHE A 252 -11.53 -7.10 -10.76
C PHE A 252 -10.01 -7.29 -10.91
N ILE A 253 -9.32 -6.23 -11.34
CA ILE A 253 -7.86 -6.19 -11.55
C ILE A 253 -7.07 -6.69 -10.34
N GLY A 254 -7.49 -6.38 -9.13
CA GLY A 254 -6.80 -6.80 -7.92
C GLY A 254 -6.75 -8.32 -7.69
N PHE A 255 -7.52 -9.10 -8.44
CA PHE A 255 -7.47 -10.57 -8.42
C PHE A 255 -6.24 -11.10 -9.16
N ILE A 256 -5.88 -10.49 -10.28
CA ILE A 256 -4.80 -10.94 -11.17
C ILE A 256 -3.48 -11.18 -10.43
N PRO A 257 -2.91 -10.21 -9.69
CA PRO A 257 -1.64 -10.42 -9.03
C PRO A 257 -1.70 -11.49 -7.93
N LYS A 258 -2.83 -11.64 -7.25
CA LYS A 258 -3.02 -12.72 -6.26
C LYS A 258 -3.05 -14.10 -6.93
N TRP A 259 -3.77 -14.21 -8.04
CA TRP A 259 -3.87 -15.44 -8.80
C TRP A 259 -2.51 -15.92 -9.28
N ILE A 260 -1.70 -15.04 -9.86
CA ILE A 260 -0.33 -15.35 -10.29
C ILE A 260 0.51 -15.86 -9.11
N VAL A 261 0.42 -15.20 -7.97
CA VAL A 261 1.16 -15.60 -6.76
C VAL A 261 0.68 -16.94 -6.23
N ILE A 262 -0.62 -17.24 -6.26
CA ILE A 262 -1.18 -18.52 -5.85
C ILE A 262 -0.61 -19.65 -6.74
N LEU A 263 -0.67 -19.49 -8.06
CA LEU A 263 -0.16 -20.49 -9.00
C LEU A 263 1.33 -20.78 -8.81
N THR A 264 2.11 -19.77 -8.49
CA THR A 264 3.57 -19.93 -8.35
C THR A 264 4.00 -20.44 -6.98
N ILE A 265 3.23 -20.19 -5.91
CA ILE A 265 3.51 -20.66 -4.54
C ILE A 265 2.99 -22.08 -4.32
N SER A 266 1.82 -22.41 -4.87
CA SER A 266 1.09 -23.66 -4.57
C SER A 266 1.92 -24.94 -4.62
N PRO A 267 2.83 -25.15 -5.58
CA PRO A 267 3.58 -26.40 -5.65
C PRO A 267 4.64 -26.54 -4.56
N LYS A 268 5.08 -25.43 -3.91
CA LYS A 268 6.23 -25.45 -3.00
C LYS A 268 5.89 -25.24 -1.53
N TYR A 269 4.87 -24.39 -1.24
CA TYR A 269 4.64 -23.91 0.13
C TYR A 269 3.15 -23.72 0.44
N ILE A 270 2.40 -24.83 0.51
CA ILE A 270 0.95 -24.85 0.76
C ILE A 270 0.56 -24.12 2.05
N LEU A 271 1.31 -24.30 3.13
CA LEU A 271 1.01 -23.71 4.44
C LEU A 271 1.02 -22.16 4.39
N ILE A 272 2.00 -21.58 3.69
CA ILE A 272 2.08 -20.12 3.52
C ILE A 272 0.87 -19.63 2.72
N LEU A 273 0.52 -20.34 1.67
CA LEU A 273 -0.59 -20.01 0.80
C LEU A 273 -1.91 -20.01 1.60
N LEU A 274 -2.14 -21.02 2.44
CA LEU A 274 -3.31 -21.10 3.30
C LEU A 274 -3.40 -19.86 4.24
N LEU A 275 -2.29 -19.48 4.87
CA LEU A 275 -2.26 -18.31 5.77
C LEU A 275 -2.49 -16.98 5.01
N LEU A 276 -1.96 -16.85 3.79
CA LEU A 276 -2.23 -15.69 2.94
C LEU A 276 -3.70 -15.60 2.53
N ILE A 277 -4.32 -16.73 2.20
CA ILE A 277 -5.74 -16.83 1.86
C ILE A 277 -6.59 -16.48 3.08
N LEU A 278 -6.32 -17.07 4.25
CA LEU A 278 -7.03 -16.75 5.50
C LEU A 278 -6.98 -15.25 5.81
N GLY A 279 -5.81 -14.63 5.74
CA GLY A 279 -5.69 -13.17 5.91
C GLY A 279 -6.52 -12.38 4.88
N SER A 280 -6.64 -12.88 3.65
CA SER A 280 -7.47 -12.24 2.62
C SER A 280 -8.98 -12.41 2.86
N LEU A 281 -9.41 -13.52 3.46
CA LEU A 281 -10.80 -13.76 3.84
C LEU A 281 -11.24 -12.85 4.99
N ILE A 282 -10.41 -12.67 6.03
CA ILE A 282 -10.68 -11.73 7.12
C ILE A 282 -10.88 -10.32 6.57
N ASN A 283 -10.03 -9.90 5.66
CA ASN A 283 -10.13 -8.61 5.00
C ASN A 283 -11.42 -8.47 4.16
N LEU A 284 -11.89 -9.57 3.58
CA LEU A 284 -13.14 -9.63 2.84
C LEU A 284 -14.32 -9.24 3.75
N PHE A 285 -14.35 -9.70 4.97
CA PHE A 285 -15.43 -9.45 5.91
C PHE A 285 -15.61 -7.95 6.19
N TYR A 286 -14.56 -7.22 6.60
CA TYR A 286 -14.75 -5.80 6.94
C TYR A 286 -15.03 -4.90 5.74
N TYR A 287 -14.53 -5.22 4.56
CA TYR A 287 -14.91 -4.45 3.36
C TYR A 287 -16.36 -4.73 2.92
N LEU A 288 -16.88 -5.96 3.10
CA LEU A 288 -18.31 -6.23 2.87
C LEU A 288 -19.17 -5.39 3.80
N ASN A 289 -18.80 -5.30 5.07
CA ASN A 289 -19.51 -4.47 6.02
C ASN A 289 -19.55 -2.99 5.59
N ILE A 290 -18.43 -2.46 5.09
CA ILE A 290 -18.39 -1.08 4.56
C ILE A 290 -19.30 -0.93 3.34
N ILE A 291 -19.22 -1.86 2.39
CA ILE A 291 -20.04 -1.84 1.19
C ILE A 291 -21.52 -1.94 1.54
N ASN A 292 -21.90 -2.82 2.46
CA ASN A 292 -23.27 -2.93 2.93
C ASN A 292 -23.76 -1.62 3.59
N ASN A 293 -22.94 -1.00 4.44
CA ASN A 293 -23.26 0.29 5.04
C ASN A 293 -23.46 1.39 4.01
N LEU A 294 -22.59 1.46 2.98
CA LEU A 294 -22.72 2.39 1.88
C LEU A 294 -24.00 2.14 1.07
N TYR A 295 -24.30 0.89 0.79
CA TYR A 295 -25.49 0.48 0.03
C TYR A 295 -26.78 0.83 0.78
N PHE A 296 -26.89 0.44 2.06
CA PHE A 296 -28.06 0.74 2.87
C PHE A 296 -28.27 2.25 3.11
N SER A 297 -27.19 3.00 3.27
CA SER A 297 -27.29 4.47 3.38
C SER A 297 -27.86 5.11 2.12
N PHE A 298 -27.51 4.58 0.96
CA PHE A 298 -28.03 5.05 -0.33
C PHE A 298 -29.53 4.76 -0.48
N PHE A 299 -30.00 3.55 -0.16
CA PHE A 299 -31.40 3.18 -0.28
C PHE A 299 -32.31 3.93 0.71
N ARG A 300 -31.85 4.21 1.92
CA ARG A 300 -32.58 5.07 2.86
C ARG A 300 -32.84 6.48 2.30
N LEU A 301 -31.89 7.01 1.53
CA LEU A 301 -31.99 8.34 0.93
C LEU A 301 -32.82 8.33 -0.36
N SER A 302 -32.75 7.28 -1.16
CA SER A 302 -33.51 7.19 -2.42
C SER A 302 -35.03 7.08 -2.22
N ASN A 303 -35.45 6.53 -1.09
CA ASN A 303 -36.88 6.47 -0.73
C ASN A 303 -37.48 7.84 -0.34
N LEU A 304 -36.63 8.87 -0.15
CA LEU A 304 -37.07 10.20 0.26
C LEU A 304 -37.17 11.22 -0.92
N TYR A 305 -36.65 10.91 -2.11
CA TYR A 305 -36.61 11.83 -3.25
C TYR A 305 -36.82 11.17 -4.58
N THR A 306 -37.76 11.75 -5.32
CA THR A 306 -38.10 11.40 -6.67
C THR A 306 -37.04 11.74 -7.72
N PHE A 307 -36.97 10.96 -8.73
CA PHE A 307 -36.11 10.76 -9.89
C PHE A 307 -35.63 12.00 -10.71
N SER A 308 -35.81 13.22 -10.26
CA SER A 308 -35.71 14.45 -11.10
C SER A 308 -34.30 15.09 -11.21
N VAL A 309 -33.23 14.50 -10.68
CA VAL A 309 -31.89 15.14 -10.69
C VAL A 309 -30.82 14.34 -11.47
N LEU A 310 -31.22 13.61 -12.49
CA LEU A 310 -30.36 12.63 -13.17
C LEU A 310 -29.46 13.19 -14.32
N LEU A 311 -29.57 14.45 -14.74
CA LEU A 311 -29.04 14.85 -16.05
C LEU A 311 -27.79 15.74 -16.13
N ASN A 312 -27.22 16.27 -15.04
CA ASN A 312 -26.08 17.22 -15.15
C ASN A 312 -24.66 16.76 -14.72
N PRO A 313 -24.26 15.51 -14.74
CA PRO A 313 -22.94 15.09 -14.27
C PRO A 313 -22.05 14.31 -15.22
N ILE A 314 -22.37 14.22 -16.48
CA ILE A 314 -21.59 13.41 -17.43
C ILE A 314 -20.13 13.89 -17.48
N ILE A 315 -19.89 15.20 -17.45
CA ILE A 315 -18.54 15.78 -17.56
C ILE A 315 -17.66 15.50 -16.33
N THR A 316 -18.23 15.43 -15.12
CA THR A 316 -17.46 15.15 -13.89
C THR A 316 -17.23 13.64 -13.62
N THR A 317 -18.01 12.78 -14.28
CA THR A 317 -17.94 11.33 -14.14
C THR A 317 -17.07 10.66 -15.20
N LEU A 318 -16.77 11.34 -16.31
CA LEU A 318 -15.96 10.80 -17.40
C LEU A 318 -14.57 10.28 -16.94
N PRO A 319 -13.75 11.04 -16.17
CA PRO A 319 -12.50 10.52 -15.66
C PRO A 319 -12.68 9.38 -14.65
N LEU A 320 -13.82 9.35 -13.93
CA LEU A 320 -14.15 8.25 -13.03
C LEU A 320 -14.59 6.99 -13.77
N LEU A 321 -15.29 7.13 -14.90
CA LEU A 321 -15.62 6.03 -15.80
C LEU A 321 -14.38 5.42 -16.45
N VAL A 322 -13.40 6.24 -16.84
CA VAL A 322 -12.11 5.76 -17.36
C VAL A 322 -11.37 4.95 -16.28
N ILE A 323 -11.33 5.44 -15.04
CA ILE A 323 -10.76 4.67 -13.91
C ILE A 323 -11.53 3.35 -13.74
N PHE A 324 -12.85 3.36 -13.83
CA PHE A 324 -13.68 2.16 -13.73
C PHE A 324 -13.42 1.16 -14.87
N LEU A 325 -13.30 1.62 -16.12
CA LEU A 325 -12.96 0.78 -17.28
C LEU A 325 -11.56 0.17 -17.14
N ILE A 326 -10.58 0.92 -16.60
CA ILE A 326 -9.25 0.39 -16.27
C ILE A 326 -9.35 -0.76 -15.25
N PHE A 327 -10.32 -0.74 -14.33
CA PHE A 327 -10.53 -1.81 -13.37
C PHE A 327 -11.16 -3.09 -13.96
N LEU A 328 -11.92 -2.98 -15.06
CA LEU A 328 -12.61 -4.11 -15.68
C LEU A 328 -11.90 -4.66 -16.93
N ALA A 329 -11.23 -3.78 -17.69
CA ALA A 329 -10.72 -4.09 -19.02
C ALA A 329 -9.70 -5.27 -19.13
N PRO A 330 -8.81 -5.53 -18.17
CA PRO A 330 -7.79 -6.58 -18.37
C PRO A 330 -8.25 -8.00 -18.03
N PHE A 331 -9.45 -8.20 -17.51
CA PHE A 331 -9.89 -9.54 -17.11
C PHE A 331 -9.99 -10.56 -18.28
N PRO A 332 -10.58 -10.23 -19.43
CA PRO A 332 -10.63 -11.18 -20.56
C PRO A 332 -9.25 -11.44 -21.19
N ILE A 333 -8.39 -10.43 -21.26
CA ILE A 333 -7.02 -10.58 -21.80
C ILE A 333 -6.19 -11.48 -20.89
N PHE A 334 -6.38 -11.36 -19.56
CA PHE A 334 -5.67 -12.19 -18.60
C PHE A 334 -6.14 -13.64 -18.59
N LEU A 335 -7.43 -13.91 -18.76
CA LEU A 335 -7.94 -15.28 -18.94
C LEU A 335 -7.32 -15.97 -20.16
N LEU A 336 -7.19 -15.26 -21.29
CA LEU A 336 -6.51 -15.74 -22.47
C LEU A 336 -5.02 -16.03 -22.21
N TYR A 337 -4.31 -15.13 -21.50
CA TYR A 337 -2.90 -15.33 -21.15
C TYR A 337 -2.69 -16.45 -20.15
N ALA A 338 -3.57 -16.62 -19.18
CA ALA A 338 -3.54 -17.73 -18.22
C ALA A 338 -3.82 -19.07 -18.91
N MET A 339 -4.72 -19.12 -19.90
CA MET A 339 -4.95 -20.32 -20.70
C MET A 339 -3.74 -20.69 -21.58
N ILE A 340 -2.99 -19.72 -22.08
CA ILE A 340 -1.77 -19.95 -22.88
C ILE A 340 -0.61 -20.48 -22.00
N ILE A 341 -0.54 -20.08 -20.72
CA ILE A 341 0.52 -20.56 -19.80
C ILE A 341 0.20 -21.94 -19.21
N LEU A 342 -1.08 -22.31 -19.14
CA LEU A 342 -1.53 -23.61 -18.60
C LEU A 342 -1.54 -24.72 -19.65
N ASN A 343 -1.44 -24.39 -20.93
CA ASN A 343 -1.14 -25.29 -22.06
C ASN A 343 0.36 -25.26 -22.36
#